data_4eaebebbd935450729d84873801f60aa
#
_entry.id   4eaebebbd935450729d84873801f60aa
#
_cell.length_a   1.000
_cell.length_b   1.000
_cell.length_c   1.000
_cell.angle_alpha   90.00
_cell.angle_beta   90.00
_cell.angle_gamma   90.00
#
_symmetry.space_group_name_H-M   'P 1'
#
loop_
_entity.id
_entity.type
_entity.pdbx_description
1 polymer ?
#
loop_
_entity_poly.entity_id
_entity_poly.type
_entity_poly.pdbx_seq_one_letter_code
_entity_poly.pdbx_strand_id
1 'polypeptide(L)'
;MKKMTLTDCLYEIMKDGGWYTFWALQDRISNSFDKFYGEATISAGLRKLRNYEERKKYNLKLYGEVVEKRSRLAGKGYEYKLNVQTGQQDLF
;
A
#
# COMPACT_ATOMS: atom_id res chain seq x y z
N MET A 1 -9.17 -9.64 19.67
CA MET A 1 -8.74 -9.66 18.27
C MET A 1 -8.40 -8.29 17.78
N LYS A 2 -7.32 -8.17 17.08
CA LYS A 2 -6.84 -6.88 16.63
C LYS A 2 -7.63 -6.39 15.43
N LYS A 3 -8.00 -5.14 15.47
CA LYS A 3 -8.74 -4.53 14.38
C LYS A 3 -7.79 -4.06 13.28
N MET A 4 -8.10 -4.38 12.05
CA MET A 4 -7.28 -3.94 10.92
C MET A 4 -7.61 -2.49 10.59
N THR A 5 -6.60 -1.66 10.50
CA THR A 5 -6.77 -0.29 10.03
C THR A 5 -6.62 -0.26 8.52
N LEU A 6 -6.92 0.88 7.91
CA LEU A 6 -6.75 1.02 6.47
C LEU A 6 -5.31 0.78 6.06
N THR A 7 -4.35 1.34 6.80
CA THR A 7 -2.94 1.13 6.46
C THR A 7 -2.54 -0.32 6.62
N ASP A 8 -3.11 -1.03 7.59
CA ASP A 8 -2.87 -2.46 7.71
C ASP A 8 -3.35 -3.20 6.47
N CYS A 9 -4.55 -2.86 6.00
CA CYS A 9 -5.10 -3.49 4.81
C CYS A 9 -4.24 -3.20 3.59
N LEU A 10 -3.84 -1.95 3.42
CA LEU A 10 -3.02 -1.56 2.28
C LEU A 10 -1.68 -2.29 2.31
N TYR A 11 -1.06 -2.37 3.48
CA TYR A 11 0.20 -3.09 3.59
C TYR A 11 0.03 -4.57 3.20
N GLU A 12 -1.00 -5.22 3.73
CA GLU A 12 -1.20 -6.64 3.45
C GLU A 12 -1.41 -6.92 1.97
N ILE A 13 -2.12 -6.03 1.30
CA ILE A 13 -2.38 -6.22 -0.13
C ILE A 13 -1.15 -5.89 -0.96
N MET A 14 -0.48 -4.79 -0.64
CA MET A 14 0.56 -4.25 -1.49
C MET A 14 1.96 -4.82 -1.20
N LYS A 15 2.10 -5.61 -0.16
CA LYS A 15 3.43 -6.13 0.20
C LYS A 15 3.98 -7.10 -0.84
N ASP A 16 3.15 -7.55 -1.77
CA ASP A 16 3.62 -8.43 -2.84
C ASP A 16 4.42 -7.68 -3.90
N GLY A 17 4.47 -6.35 -3.80
CA GLY A 17 5.25 -5.55 -4.74
C GLY A 17 4.55 -5.25 -6.05
N GLY A 18 3.27 -5.56 -6.17
CA GLY A 18 2.54 -5.31 -7.39
C GLY A 18 2.06 -3.87 -7.52
N TRP A 19 1.63 -3.52 -8.72
CA TRP A 19 1.06 -2.21 -9.02
C TRP A 19 -0.45 -2.30 -8.92
N TYR A 20 -1.07 -1.33 -8.23
CA TYR A 20 -2.52 -1.34 -7.99
C TYR A 20 -3.12 0.02 -8.28
N THR A 21 -4.28 0.02 -8.96
CA THR A 21 -5.09 1.24 -9.09
C THR A 21 -5.92 1.39 -7.82
N PHE A 22 -6.54 2.56 -7.64
CA PHE A 22 -7.47 2.73 -6.52
C PHE A 22 -8.60 1.72 -6.59
N TRP A 23 -9.11 1.47 -7.79
CA TRP A 23 -10.19 0.50 -7.95
C TRP A 23 -9.74 -0.90 -7.52
N ALA A 24 -8.55 -1.28 -7.93
CA ALA A 24 -8.02 -2.58 -7.55
C ALA A 24 -7.85 -2.70 -6.04
N LEU A 25 -7.38 -1.61 -5.41
CA LEU A 25 -7.23 -1.61 -3.95
C LEU A 25 -8.59 -1.70 -3.26
N GLN A 26 -9.58 -0.95 -3.75
CA GLN A 26 -10.93 -1.04 -3.19
C GLN A 26 -11.47 -2.45 -3.28
N ASP A 27 -11.29 -3.08 -4.44
CA ASP A 27 -11.79 -4.42 -4.67
C ASP A 27 -11.10 -5.45 -3.78
N ARG A 28 -9.77 -5.35 -3.68
CA ARG A 28 -9.02 -6.29 -2.86
C ARG A 28 -9.35 -6.14 -1.37
N ILE A 29 -9.50 -4.90 -0.91
CA ILE A 29 -9.85 -4.67 0.49
C ILE A 29 -11.24 -5.22 0.77
N SER A 30 -12.18 -4.99 -0.13
CA SER A 30 -13.53 -5.49 0.05
C SER A 30 -13.55 -7.01 0.10
N ASN A 31 -12.84 -7.66 -0.81
CA ASN A 31 -12.84 -9.13 -0.86
C ASN A 31 -12.06 -9.79 0.27
N SER A 32 -10.99 -9.16 0.72
CA SER A 32 -10.14 -9.77 1.72
C SER A 32 -10.51 -9.41 3.15
N PHE A 33 -11.05 -8.22 3.36
CA PHE A 33 -11.30 -7.72 4.71
C PHE A 33 -12.73 -7.28 4.95
N ASP A 34 -13.58 -7.44 3.93
CA ASP A 34 -15.00 -7.08 4.03
C ASP A 34 -15.20 -5.62 4.48
N LYS A 35 -14.42 -4.74 3.91
CA LYS A 35 -14.49 -3.30 4.18
C LYS A 35 -14.46 -2.54 2.88
N PHE A 36 -15.09 -1.37 2.85
CA PHE A 36 -15.05 -0.51 1.68
C PHE A 36 -14.51 0.86 2.05
N TYR A 37 -13.57 1.35 1.28
CA TYR A 37 -13.00 2.69 1.44
C TYR A 37 -13.06 3.43 0.12
N GLY A 38 -13.42 4.70 0.16
CA GLY A 38 -13.44 5.52 -1.03
C GLY A 38 -12.03 5.87 -1.50
N GLU A 39 -11.95 6.40 -2.72
CA GLU A 39 -10.65 6.74 -3.29
C GLU A 39 -9.88 7.76 -2.45
N ALA A 40 -10.57 8.79 -1.97
CA ALA A 40 -9.91 9.81 -1.16
C ALA A 40 -9.33 9.21 0.11
N THR A 41 -10.06 8.29 0.72
CA THR A 41 -9.62 7.64 1.94
C THR A 41 -8.40 6.75 1.66
N ILE A 42 -8.43 6.01 0.56
CA ILE A 42 -7.29 5.17 0.18
C ILE A 42 -6.08 6.02 -0.14
N SER A 43 -6.28 7.14 -0.84
CA SER A 43 -5.19 8.06 -1.13
C SER A 43 -4.55 8.58 0.16
N ALA A 44 -5.38 8.93 1.14
CA ALA A 44 -4.88 9.38 2.44
C ALA A 44 -4.11 8.27 3.14
N GLY A 45 -4.59 7.03 3.03
CA GLY A 45 -3.91 5.89 3.63
C GLY A 45 -2.54 5.65 3.01
N LEU A 46 -2.45 5.77 1.69
CA LEU A 46 -1.17 5.63 1.01
C LEU A 46 -0.19 6.72 1.44
N ARG A 47 -0.72 7.93 1.62
CA ARG A 47 0.11 9.04 2.10
C ARG A 47 0.58 8.76 3.53
N LYS A 48 -0.29 8.20 4.35
CA LYS A 48 0.04 7.88 5.73
C LYS A 48 1.16 6.84 5.81
N LEU A 49 1.21 5.90 4.89
CA LEU A 49 2.27 4.91 4.87
C LEU A 49 3.66 5.52 4.73
N ARG A 50 3.72 6.76 4.24
CA ARG A 50 5.00 7.46 4.11
C ARG A 50 5.48 8.07 5.41
N ASN A 51 4.63 8.10 6.43
CA ASN A 51 5.02 8.65 7.73
C ASN A 51 6.03 7.74 8.40
N TYR A 52 6.95 8.35 9.15
CA TYR A 52 8.01 7.60 9.80
C TYR A 52 7.47 6.49 10.70
N GLU A 53 6.43 6.80 11.49
CA GLU A 53 5.86 5.82 12.40
C GLU A 53 5.29 4.61 11.67
N GLU A 54 4.63 4.86 10.55
CA GLU A 54 4.07 3.76 9.77
C GLU A 54 5.17 2.95 9.10
N ARG A 55 6.23 3.61 8.66
CA ARG A 55 7.36 2.91 8.05
C ARG A 55 8.00 1.96 9.05
N LYS A 56 8.17 2.42 10.29
CA LYS A 56 8.72 1.57 11.35
C LYS A 56 7.78 0.40 11.65
N LYS A 57 6.51 0.68 11.71
CA LYS A 57 5.51 -0.34 12.07
C LYS A 57 5.54 -1.51 11.11
N TYR A 58 5.70 -1.23 9.82
CA TYR A 58 5.68 -2.27 8.80
C TYR A 58 7.07 -2.65 8.30
N ASN A 59 8.09 -2.18 8.96
CA ASN A 59 9.48 -2.48 8.58
C ASN A 59 9.78 -2.04 7.15
N LEU A 60 9.29 -0.87 6.79
CA LEU A 60 9.56 -0.29 5.48
C LEU A 60 10.82 0.57 5.54
N LYS A 61 11.31 0.95 4.36
CA LYS A 61 12.46 1.85 4.31
C LYS A 61 12.14 3.13 5.07
N LEU A 62 13.08 3.60 5.87
CA LEU A 62 12.86 4.81 6.65
C LEU A 62 13.12 6.08 5.84
N TYR A 63 13.81 5.94 4.72
CA TYR A 63 14.15 7.09 3.87
C TYR A 63 13.78 6.74 2.43
N GLY A 64 13.56 7.78 1.66
CA GLY A 64 13.25 7.60 0.25
C GLY A 64 11.80 7.27 0.01
N GLU A 65 11.51 6.82 -1.17
CA GLU A 65 10.14 6.59 -1.60
C GLU A 65 9.66 5.21 -1.19
N VAL A 66 8.58 5.12 -0.43
CA VAL A 66 7.99 3.83 -0.08
C VAL A 66 6.74 3.53 -0.89
N VAL A 67 6.04 4.56 -1.37
CA VAL A 67 4.88 4.36 -2.23
C VAL A 67 5.19 5.03 -3.55
N GLU A 68 5.34 4.24 -4.61
CA GLU A 68 5.60 4.76 -5.94
C GLU A 68 4.29 4.91 -6.69
N LYS A 69 4.28 5.87 -7.59
CA LYS A 69 3.12 6.17 -8.42
C LYS A 69 3.58 6.27 -9.87
N ARG A 70 2.79 5.72 -10.77
CA ARG A 70 3.07 5.86 -12.20
C ARG A 70 1.75 5.97 -12.96
N SER A 71 1.81 6.59 -14.13
CA SER A 71 0.67 6.65 -15.01
C SER A 71 0.39 5.27 -15.59
N ARG A 72 -0.88 4.95 -15.77
CA ARG A 72 -1.25 3.71 -16.42
C ARG A 72 -0.86 3.76 -17.88
N LEU A 73 -0.42 2.61 -18.40
CA LEU A 73 -0.03 2.53 -19.80
C LEU A 73 -1.23 2.67 -20.71
N ALA A 74 -2.37 2.17 -20.29
CA ALA A 74 -3.59 2.26 -21.09
C ALA A 74 -4.67 2.85 -20.21
N GLY A 75 -5.31 3.91 -20.69
CA GLY A 75 -6.38 4.54 -19.95
C GLY A 75 -5.87 5.66 -19.06
N LYS A 76 -6.75 6.14 -18.22
CA LYS A 76 -6.46 7.26 -17.33
C LYS A 76 -6.18 6.79 -15.92
N GLY A 77 -5.53 7.65 -15.14
CA GLY A 77 -5.29 7.38 -13.75
C GLY A 77 -3.89 6.89 -13.49
N TYR A 78 -3.69 6.45 -12.27
CA TYR A 78 -2.37 6.06 -11.79
C TYR A 78 -2.42 4.70 -11.12
N GLU A 79 -1.25 4.08 -11.07
CA GLU A 79 -1.06 2.85 -10.31
C GLU A 79 -0.06 3.12 -9.21
N TYR A 80 -0.19 2.37 -8.11
CA TYR A 80 0.63 2.57 -6.92
C TYR A 80 1.28 1.26 -6.52
N LYS A 81 2.50 1.37 -5.99
CA LYS A 81 3.28 0.22 -5.58
C LYS A 81 3.91 0.53 -4.24
N LEU A 82 3.92 -0.46 -3.35
CA LEU A 82 4.59 -0.33 -2.06
C LEU A 82 5.95 -0.99 -2.14
N ASN A 83 6.99 -0.25 -1.79
CA ASN A 83 8.34 -0.77 -1.76
C ASN A 83 8.63 -1.33 -0.38
N VAL A 84 8.58 -2.66 -0.27
CA VAL A 84 8.86 -3.30 1.01
C VAL A 84 10.33 -3.68 1.07
N GLN A 85 10.85 -3.73 2.29
CA GLN A 85 12.23 -4.12 2.50
C GLN A 85 12.30 -5.63 2.48
N THR A 86 12.51 -6.16 1.30
CA THR A 86 12.63 -7.59 1.17
C THR A 86 14.07 -8.01 1.08
N GLY A 87 14.94 -7.05 0.92
CA GLY A 87 16.34 -7.35 0.73
C GLY A 87 16.94 -8.04 1.91
N GLN A 88 16.32 -7.86 3.01
CA GLN A 88 16.82 -8.50 4.18
C GLN A 88 16.79 -9.99 4.01
N GLN A 89 15.99 -10.45 3.15
CA GLN A 89 16.11 -11.83 2.95
C GLN A 89 17.35 -12.14 2.26
N ASP A 90 17.81 -11.26 1.96
CA ASP A 90 18.89 -11.48 1.57
C ASP A 90 19.86 -11.55 2.43
N LEU A 91 19.65 -11.64 2.95
CA LEU A 91 20.49 -11.79 3.65
C LEU A 91 21.25 -12.68 3.45
N PHE A 92 21.23 -12.99 3.01
CA PHE A 92 21.82 -13.62 2.68
C PHE A 92 22.52 -13.71 2.57
#